data_2e32a21866ae1bf8c8ace63dc622754b
#
_entry.id   2e32a21866ae1bf8c8ace63dc622754b
#
_cell.length_a   1.000
_cell.length_b   1.000
_cell.length_c   1.000
_cell.angle_alpha   90.00
_cell.angle_beta   90.00
_cell.angle_gamma   90.00
#
_symmetry.space_group_name_H-M   'P 1'
#
loop_
_entity.id
_entity.type
_entity.pdbx_description
1 polymer ?
#
loop_
_entity_poly.entity_id
_entity_poly.type
_entity_poly.pdbx_seq_one_letter_code
_entity_poly.pdbx_strand_id
1 'polypeptide(L)'
;MIGDLPSYILTVLLLSVGFLFSAETRLYQVRGFLPLMKYAAVSTAKHGGKAARSMLLSLGGTVGVGSIAGVAVALYFGGAGAVFWMWMCGILGMITKYAEVRLAVKYAPNGPFSYINDSFGKYGGIASALFSIGCIASSLTVGNYFQVTAVTESAAGRGWSALPIAVILAAPIAVLAFSKGESIINFSAVTVPIMSIGYIILTSVIIIRHIGELPGVTASIIKGAFGADSAAAGMSASLFSAAIRQGVSKGIFSHEAGMGSSPISYAAAECDGKTAGAFGMLEVFLDTGVICTLTAFALLVTGNGDKSGITAARTMMLSEFGGMGDVFLSVSVVLFSISSVAGWLFYGRRAVMSLTKKAAPMFLYKLIFCITAAVSPILPPDIMWKICDAVMLLTAVPNLFSLIKNKDIIIASVGKKDERKYLHTVCKEM
;
A
#
# COMPACT_ATOMS: atom_id res chain seq x y z
N MET A 1 -21.02 15.03 0.94
CA MET A 1 -21.65 13.78 1.43
C MET A 1 -21.71 12.67 0.38
N ILE A 2 -22.29 12.85 -0.83
CA ILE A 2 -22.36 11.77 -1.84
C ILE A 2 -20.96 11.41 -2.38
N GLY A 3 -20.05 12.37 -2.52
CA GLY A 3 -18.69 12.14 -3.03
C GLY A 3 -17.77 11.35 -2.10
N ASP A 4 -18.10 11.21 -0.82
CA ASP A 4 -17.30 10.47 0.18
C ASP A 4 -17.83 9.04 0.42
N LEU A 5 -18.96 8.68 -0.18
CA LEU A 5 -19.59 7.37 0.01
C LEU A 5 -18.67 6.18 -0.31
N PRO A 6 -17.88 6.18 -1.41
CA PRO A 6 -16.95 5.09 -1.68
C PRO A 6 -15.92 4.89 -0.56
N SER A 7 -15.38 5.96 0.01
CA SER A 7 -14.41 5.90 1.11
C SER A 7 -15.03 5.30 2.39
N TYR A 8 -16.27 5.66 2.72
CA TYR A 8 -16.98 5.06 3.87
C TYR A 8 -17.25 3.58 3.68
N ILE A 9 -17.74 3.17 2.49
CA ILE A 9 -18.02 1.76 2.19
C ILE A 9 -16.70 0.95 2.25
N LEU A 10 -15.64 1.46 1.64
CA LEU A 10 -14.33 0.84 1.64
C LEU A 10 -13.80 0.64 3.08
N THR A 11 -13.91 1.68 3.90
CA THR A 11 -13.50 1.65 5.32
C THR A 11 -14.23 0.55 6.08
N VAL A 12 -15.56 0.52 5.99
CA VAL A 12 -16.39 -0.46 6.70
C VAL A 12 -16.09 -1.88 6.24
N LEU A 13 -16.03 -2.10 4.93
CA LEU A 13 -15.75 -3.43 4.35
C LEU A 13 -14.41 -3.97 4.79
N LEU A 14 -13.35 -3.18 4.69
CA LEU A 14 -11.99 -3.63 5.00
C LEU A 14 -11.78 -3.88 6.49
N LEU A 15 -12.28 -2.99 7.34
CA LEU A 15 -12.24 -3.20 8.79
C LEU A 15 -13.05 -4.45 9.19
N SER A 16 -14.24 -4.63 8.62
CA SER A 16 -15.10 -5.79 8.93
C SER A 16 -14.46 -7.11 8.50
N VAL A 17 -13.91 -7.19 7.29
CA VAL A 17 -13.24 -8.41 6.80
C VAL A 17 -11.94 -8.67 7.55
N GLY A 18 -11.14 -7.65 7.81
CA GLY A 18 -9.93 -7.78 8.62
C GLY A 18 -10.23 -8.23 10.04
N PHE A 19 -11.31 -7.72 10.66
CA PHE A 19 -11.79 -8.14 11.97
C PHE A 19 -12.27 -9.61 11.94
N LEU A 20 -13.07 -9.99 10.94
CA LEU A 20 -13.52 -11.37 10.76
C LEU A 20 -12.33 -12.34 10.70
N PHE A 21 -11.36 -12.09 9.83
CA PHE A 21 -10.18 -12.94 9.74
C PHE A 21 -9.33 -12.92 11.02
N SER A 22 -9.20 -11.77 11.67
CA SER A 22 -8.47 -11.68 12.95
C SER A 22 -9.12 -12.51 14.05
N ALA A 23 -10.46 -12.48 14.15
CA ALA A 23 -11.22 -13.26 15.13
C ALA A 23 -11.13 -14.77 14.82
N GLU A 24 -11.42 -15.18 13.59
CA GLU A 24 -11.41 -16.58 13.16
C GLU A 24 -9.99 -17.22 13.27
N THR A 25 -8.96 -16.44 12.99
CA THR A 25 -7.55 -16.89 13.10
C THR A 25 -6.95 -16.63 14.48
N ARG A 26 -7.73 -16.11 15.46
CA ARG A 26 -7.27 -15.79 16.83
C ARG A 26 -6.05 -14.86 16.83
N LEU A 27 -6.12 -13.74 16.09
CA LEU A 27 -5.06 -12.75 15.97
C LEU A 27 -3.73 -13.33 15.46
N TYR A 28 -3.79 -14.19 14.45
CA TYR A 28 -2.58 -14.83 13.90
C TYR A 28 -1.54 -13.83 13.43
N GLN A 29 -1.95 -12.68 12.90
CA GLN A 29 -1.06 -11.59 12.51
C GLN A 29 -0.20 -11.03 13.66
N VAL A 30 -0.60 -11.26 14.91
CA VAL A 30 0.16 -10.86 16.10
C VAL A 30 0.95 -12.05 16.65
N ARG A 31 0.23 -13.11 17.05
CA ARG A 31 0.85 -14.28 17.74
C ARG A 31 1.71 -15.14 16.81
N GLY A 32 1.35 -15.23 15.54
CA GLY A 32 2.02 -16.04 14.53
C GLY A 32 3.09 -15.29 13.73
N PHE A 33 3.21 -13.96 13.87
CA PHE A 33 4.06 -13.13 13.04
C PHE A 33 5.54 -13.55 13.08
N LEU A 34 6.15 -13.55 14.26
CA LEU A 34 7.57 -13.90 14.40
C LEU A 34 7.91 -15.35 13.97
N PRO A 35 7.15 -16.39 14.39
CA PRO A 35 7.33 -17.74 13.88
C PRO A 35 7.22 -17.83 12.37
N LEU A 36 6.26 -17.10 11.78
CA LEU A 36 6.03 -17.09 10.35
C LEU A 36 7.17 -16.42 9.58
N MET A 37 7.73 -15.33 10.12
CA MET A 37 8.91 -14.65 9.53
C MET A 37 10.15 -15.55 9.54
N LYS A 38 10.41 -16.24 10.66
CA LYS A 38 11.51 -17.22 10.74
C LYS A 38 11.40 -18.30 9.67
N TYR A 39 10.19 -18.81 9.48
CA TYR A 39 9.95 -19.78 8.42
C TYR A 39 10.18 -19.20 7.02
N ALA A 40 9.63 -18.07 6.72
CA ALA A 40 9.79 -17.44 5.41
C ALA A 40 11.28 -17.24 5.09
N ALA A 41 12.08 -16.86 6.09
CA ALA A 41 13.54 -16.73 5.94
C ALA A 41 14.20 -18.07 5.60
N VAL A 42 13.91 -19.15 6.34
CA VAL A 42 14.45 -20.50 6.08
C VAL A 42 13.98 -21.04 4.72
N SER A 43 12.69 -20.89 4.42
CA SER A 43 12.10 -21.33 3.14
C SER A 43 12.76 -20.62 1.95
N THR A 44 13.02 -19.32 2.06
CA THR A 44 13.66 -18.52 1.03
C THR A 44 15.11 -18.99 0.79
N ALA A 45 15.83 -19.28 1.86
CA ALA A 45 17.21 -19.80 1.75
C ALA A 45 17.26 -21.17 1.04
N LYS A 46 16.26 -22.04 1.26
CA LYS A 46 16.21 -23.40 0.66
C LYS A 46 15.68 -23.43 -0.77
N HIS A 47 14.65 -22.66 -1.09
CA HIS A 47 13.89 -22.77 -2.34
C HIS A 47 14.16 -21.60 -3.31
N GLY A 48 15.13 -20.75 -3.02
CA GLY A 48 15.45 -19.57 -3.84
C GLY A 48 14.53 -18.38 -3.57
N GLY A 49 14.97 -17.23 -4.00
CA GLY A 49 14.38 -15.93 -3.65
C GLY A 49 13.13 -15.50 -4.45
N LYS A 50 12.37 -16.41 -5.10
CA LYS A 50 11.21 -16.06 -5.94
C LYS A 50 10.14 -15.30 -5.14
N ALA A 51 9.75 -15.82 -3.96
CA ALA A 51 8.76 -15.16 -3.10
C ALA A 51 9.26 -13.81 -2.57
N ALA A 52 10.55 -13.71 -2.23
CA ALA A 52 11.17 -12.46 -1.80
C ALA A 52 11.20 -11.41 -2.92
N ARG A 53 11.49 -11.82 -4.17
CA ARG A 53 11.42 -10.91 -5.33
C ARG A 53 10.01 -10.41 -5.59
N SER A 54 8.99 -11.27 -5.43
CA SER A 54 7.60 -10.86 -5.53
C SER A 54 7.19 -9.91 -4.43
N MET A 55 7.68 -10.13 -3.19
CA MET A 55 7.51 -9.18 -2.11
C MET A 55 8.16 -7.83 -2.45
N LEU A 56 9.37 -7.80 -2.96
CA LEU A 56 10.04 -6.54 -3.32
C LEU A 56 9.33 -5.80 -4.45
N LEU A 57 8.79 -6.52 -5.45
CA LEU A 57 7.95 -5.91 -6.49
C LEU A 57 6.67 -5.34 -5.88
N SER A 58 6.00 -6.10 -5.02
CA SER A 58 4.78 -5.69 -4.34
C SER A 58 5.05 -4.52 -3.39
N LEU A 59 6.11 -4.61 -2.59
CA LEU A 59 6.55 -3.55 -1.69
C LEU A 59 6.92 -2.27 -2.48
N GLY A 60 7.47 -2.42 -3.69
CA GLY A 60 7.68 -1.31 -4.60
C GLY A 60 6.38 -0.63 -5.03
N GLY A 61 5.32 -1.40 -5.26
CA GLY A 61 3.98 -0.87 -5.55
C GLY A 61 3.35 -0.15 -4.38
N THR A 62 3.51 -0.69 -3.16
CA THR A 62 2.89 -0.21 -1.92
C THR A 62 3.70 0.89 -1.23
N VAL A 63 4.99 0.65 -0.95
CA VAL A 63 5.88 1.66 -0.37
C VAL A 63 6.24 2.69 -1.41
N GLY A 64 5.47 3.75 -1.41
CA GLY A 64 5.61 4.84 -2.38
C GLY A 64 5.34 6.19 -1.71
N VAL A 65 4.86 7.09 -2.51
CA VAL A 65 4.42 8.41 -2.04
C VAL A 65 3.26 8.30 -1.04
N GLY A 66 2.48 7.20 -1.06
CA GLY A 66 1.42 6.92 -0.10
C GLY A 66 1.89 6.94 1.35
N SER A 67 3.04 6.32 1.62
CA SER A 67 3.61 6.24 2.98
C SER A 67 4.23 7.56 3.47
N ILE A 68 4.39 8.55 2.59
CA ILE A 68 4.91 9.89 2.91
C ILE A 68 3.81 10.93 2.79
N ALA A 69 3.36 11.22 1.57
CA ALA A 69 2.34 12.24 1.31
C ALA A 69 0.96 11.81 1.78
N GLY A 70 0.61 10.51 1.66
CA GLY A 70 -0.67 9.99 2.16
C GLY A 70 -0.80 10.11 3.68
N VAL A 71 0.28 9.88 4.43
CA VAL A 71 0.31 10.09 5.89
C VAL A 71 0.11 11.56 6.23
N ALA A 72 0.78 12.48 5.52
CA ALA A 72 0.58 13.92 5.71
C ALA A 72 -0.86 14.35 5.40
N VAL A 73 -1.48 13.80 4.34
CA VAL A 73 -2.90 14.03 4.02
C VAL A 73 -3.81 13.50 5.13
N ALA A 74 -3.50 12.31 5.68
CA ALA A 74 -4.27 11.75 6.80
C ALA A 74 -4.20 12.63 8.05
N LEU A 75 -3.01 13.16 8.38
CA LEU A 75 -2.82 14.09 9.49
C LEU A 75 -3.56 15.41 9.26
N TYR A 76 -3.43 15.98 8.06
CA TYR A 76 -4.06 17.27 7.72
C TYR A 76 -5.59 17.25 7.84
N PHE A 77 -6.25 16.22 7.30
CA PHE A 77 -7.71 16.12 7.30
C PHE A 77 -8.31 15.36 8.49
N GLY A 78 -7.56 14.46 9.10
CA GLY A 78 -8.02 13.60 10.18
C GLY A 78 -7.38 13.89 11.55
N GLY A 79 -6.42 14.82 11.58
CA GLY A 79 -5.66 15.12 12.80
C GLY A 79 -4.74 13.96 13.24
N ALA A 80 -4.09 14.13 14.39
CA ALA A 80 -3.19 13.11 14.94
C ALA A 80 -3.89 11.74 15.15
N GLY A 81 -5.18 11.75 15.47
CA GLY A 81 -5.98 10.54 15.65
C GLY A 81 -6.06 9.61 14.42
N ALA A 82 -5.85 10.15 13.22
CA ALA A 82 -5.81 9.35 12.00
C ALA A 82 -4.68 8.30 12.02
N VAL A 83 -3.58 8.57 12.72
CA VAL A 83 -2.46 7.62 12.87
C VAL A 83 -2.90 6.34 13.60
N PHE A 84 -3.67 6.48 14.67
CA PHE A 84 -4.22 5.32 15.39
C PHE A 84 -5.07 4.44 14.48
N TRP A 85 -5.96 5.03 13.71
CA TRP A 85 -6.84 4.30 12.78
C TRP A 85 -6.07 3.71 11.60
N MET A 86 -4.97 4.34 11.19
CA MET A 86 -4.02 3.77 10.23
C MET A 86 -3.33 2.51 10.80
N TRP A 87 -2.92 2.52 12.07
CA TRP A 87 -2.38 1.32 12.74
C TRP A 87 -3.41 0.20 12.83
N MET A 88 -4.64 0.52 13.22
CA MET A 88 -5.74 -0.46 13.27
C MET A 88 -5.99 -1.08 11.89
N CYS A 89 -6.01 -0.24 10.84
CA CYS A 89 -6.11 -0.69 9.46
C CYS A 89 -4.94 -1.59 9.06
N GLY A 90 -3.71 -1.23 9.42
CA GLY A 90 -2.51 -2.03 9.16
C GLY A 90 -2.54 -3.40 9.85
N ILE A 91 -2.87 -3.45 11.15
CA ILE A 91 -2.96 -4.70 11.92
C ILE A 91 -4.02 -5.64 11.31
N LEU A 92 -5.20 -5.11 10.97
CA LEU A 92 -6.25 -5.88 10.30
C LEU A 92 -5.89 -6.20 8.85
N GLY A 93 -5.17 -5.30 8.19
CA GLY A 93 -4.65 -5.47 6.84
C GLY A 93 -3.62 -6.61 6.73
N MET A 94 -2.80 -6.85 7.76
CA MET A 94 -1.80 -7.92 7.75
C MET A 94 -2.43 -9.31 7.52
N ILE A 95 -3.52 -9.64 8.23
CA ILE A 95 -4.19 -10.94 8.05
C ILE A 95 -4.96 -11.00 6.74
N THR A 96 -5.54 -9.88 6.31
CA THR A 96 -6.21 -9.77 5.01
C THR A 96 -5.22 -9.99 3.88
N LYS A 97 -4.05 -9.35 3.91
CA LYS A 97 -2.98 -9.54 2.92
C LYS A 97 -2.45 -10.97 2.90
N TYR A 98 -2.29 -11.59 4.09
CA TYR A 98 -1.93 -13.01 4.17
C TYR A 98 -2.95 -13.89 3.46
N ALA A 99 -4.24 -13.65 3.68
CA ALA A 99 -5.33 -14.37 3.05
C ALA A 99 -5.33 -14.22 1.52
N GLU A 100 -5.20 -12.99 1.04
CA GLU A 100 -5.14 -12.66 -0.39
C GLU A 100 -3.99 -13.37 -1.09
N VAL A 101 -2.79 -13.24 -0.54
CA VAL A 101 -1.58 -13.80 -1.15
C VAL A 101 -1.62 -15.32 -1.15
N ARG A 102 -2.07 -15.95 -0.05
CA ARG A 102 -2.23 -17.40 -0.01
C ARG A 102 -3.21 -17.90 -1.04
N LEU A 103 -4.36 -17.23 -1.15
CA LEU A 103 -5.37 -17.61 -2.12
C LEU A 103 -4.87 -17.40 -3.56
N ALA A 104 -4.15 -16.29 -3.82
CA ALA A 104 -3.60 -16.01 -5.14
C ALA A 104 -2.58 -17.04 -5.60
N VAL A 105 -1.69 -17.49 -4.71
CA VAL A 105 -0.72 -18.56 -5.04
C VAL A 105 -1.42 -19.89 -5.30
N LYS A 106 -2.50 -20.22 -4.58
CA LYS A 106 -3.31 -21.41 -4.87
C LYS A 106 -3.92 -21.37 -6.27
N TYR A 107 -4.25 -20.19 -6.77
CA TYR A 107 -4.82 -19.96 -8.11
C TYR A 107 -3.78 -19.44 -9.13
N ALA A 108 -2.48 -19.73 -8.90
CA ALA A 108 -1.44 -19.38 -9.85
C ALA A 108 -1.68 -20.01 -11.25
N PRO A 109 -1.24 -19.38 -12.34
CA PRO A 109 -0.52 -18.11 -12.41
C PRO A 109 -1.44 -16.87 -12.47
N ASN A 110 -2.75 -17.01 -12.48
CA ASN A 110 -3.70 -15.92 -12.69
C ASN A 110 -4.11 -15.23 -11.36
N GLY A 111 -3.98 -15.93 -10.23
CA GLY A 111 -4.23 -15.37 -8.91
C GLY A 111 -5.63 -14.79 -8.73
N PRO A 112 -5.74 -13.47 -8.40
CA PRO A 112 -7.02 -12.82 -8.11
C PRO A 112 -8.05 -12.96 -9.22
N PHE A 113 -7.63 -12.91 -10.47
CA PHE A 113 -8.55 -13.03 -11.62
C PHE A 113 -9.25 -14.39 -11.64
N SER A 114 -8.54 -15.47 -11.26
CA SER A 114 -9.11 -16.82 -11.21
C SER A 114 -9.94 -17.06 -9.96
N TYR A 115 -9.45 -16.72 -8.76
CA TYR A 115 -10.25 -17.01 -7.55
C TYR A 115 -11.52 -16.15 -7.47
N ILE A 116 -11.51 -14.91 -8.01
CA ILE A 116 -12.72 -14.09 -8.11
C ILE A 116 -13.70 -14.75 -9.08
N ASN A 117 -13.23 -15.18 -10.26
CA ASN A 117 -14.07 -15.90 -11.21
C ASN A 117 -14.76 -17.11 -10.57
N ASP A 118 -14.01 -17.97 -9.87
CA ASP A 118 -14.55 -19.15 -9.21
C ASP A 118 -15.50 -18.80 -8.07
N SER A 119 -15.20 -17.75 -7.31
CA SER A 119 -15.99 -17.35 -6.15
C SER A 119 -17.39 -16.87 -6.53
N PHE A 120 -17.58 -16.24 -7.67
CA PHE A 120 -18.87 -15.73 -8.12
C PHE A 120 -19.68 -16.73 -8.98
N GLY A 121 -19.15 -17.91 -9.29
CA GLY A 121 -19.83 -18.95 -10.05
C GLY A 121 -20.31 -18.47 -11.42
N LYS A 122 -21.63 -18.50 -11.69
CA LYS A 122 -22.17 -18.05 -12.98
C LYS A 122 -21.91 -16.57 -13.33
N TYR A 123 -21.65 -15.74 -12.35
CA TYR A 123 -21.28 -14.31 -12.53
C TYR A 123 -19.77 -14.06 -12.46
N GLY A 124 -18.98 -15.13 -12.37
CA GLY A 124 -17.54 -15.05 -12.19
C GLY A 124 -16.81 -14.24 -13.25
N GLY A 125 -17.17 -14.44 -14.52
CA GLY A 125 -16.60 -13.68 -15.62
C GLY A 125 -16.84 -12.17 -15.50
N ILE A 126 -18.04 -11.76 -15.06
CA ILE A 126 -18.37 -10.35 -14.86
C ILE A 126 -17.58 -9.79 -13.67
N ALA A 127 -17.56 -10.50 -12.55
CA ALA A 127 -16.83 -10.07 -11.34
C ALA A 127 -15.32 -9.92 -11.59
N SER A 128 -14.72 -10.90 -12.28
CA SER A 128 -13.30 -10.85 -12.68
C SER A 128 -13.01 -9.73 -13.66
N ALA A 129 -13.92 -9.45 -14.61
CA ALA A 129 -13.78 -8.31 -15.52
C ALA A 129 -13.88 -6.97 -14.80
N LEU A 130 -14.83 -6.79 -13.86
CA LEU A 130 -14.95 -5.59 -13.03
C LEU A 130 -13.69 -5.37 -12.19
N PHE A 131 -13.17 -6.43 -11.56
CA PHE A 131 -11.90 -6.39 -10.83
C PHE A 131 -10.75 -5.97 -11.74
N SER A 132 -10.67 -6.52 -12.95
CA SER A 132 -9.61 -6.19 -13.92
C SER A 132 -9.69 -4.73 -14.38
N ILE A 133 -10.90 -4.22 -14.65
CA ILE A 133 -11.13 -2.80 -14.97
C ILE A 133 -10.73 -1.92 -13.79
N GLY A 134 -11.10 -2.31 -12.58
CA GLY A 134 -10.66 -1.63 -11.35
C GLY A 134 -9.14 -1.59 -11.21
N CYS A 135 -8.44 -2.70 -11.45
CA CYS A 135 -6.97 -2.75 -11.43
C CYS A 135 -6.33 -1.85 -12.48
N ILE A 136 -6.88 -1.81 -13.69
CA ILE A 136 -6.40 -0.91 -14.76
C ILE A 136 -6.58 0.55 -14.32
N ALA A 137 -7.77 0.92 -13.84
CA ALA A 137 -8.05 2.28 -13.38
C ALA A 137 -7.21 2.66 -12.15
N SER A 138 -7.03 1.74 -11.18
CA SER A 138 -6.14 1.96 -10.02
C SER A 138 -4.68 2.14 -10.45
N SER A 139 -4.22 1.42 -11.47
CA SER A 139 -2.85 1.60 -11.99
C SER A 139 -2.63 3.00 -12.58
N LEU A 140 -3.65 3.60 -13.19
CA LEU A 140 -3.60 4.95 -13.73
C LEU A 140 -3.70 6.03 -12.64
N THR A 141 -4.46 5.77 -11.57
CA THR A 141 -4.67 6.72 -10.46
C THR A 141 -3.66 6.52 -9.33
N VAL A 142 -3.81 5.46 -8.54
CA VAL A 142 -2.95 5.14 -7.37
C VAL A 142 -1.50 4.96 -7.80
N GLY A 143 -1.29 4.17 -8.85
CA GLY A 143 0.02 3.74 -9.29
C GLY A 143 0.76 4.72 -10.20
N ASN A 144 0.09 5.70 -10.77
CA ASN A 144 0.73 6.63 -11.70
C ASN A 144 0.48 8.08 -11.33
N TYR A 145 -0.77 8.55 -11.39
CA TYR A 145 -1.11 9.95 -11.14
C TYR A 145 -0.52 10.46 -9.83
N PHE A 146 -0.84 9.83 -8.69
CA PHE A 146 -0.38 10.29 -7.38
C PHE A 146 1.14 10.22 -7.22
N GLN A 147 1.78 9.25 -7.86
CA GLN A 147 3.23 9.09 -7.80
C GLN A 147 3.93 10.23 -8.54
N VAL A 148 3.49 10.55 -9.76
CA VAL A 148 4.07 11.64 -10.56
C VAL A 148 3.73 13.01 -9.96
N THR A 149 2.49 13.21 -9.48
CA THR A 149 2.07 14.46 -8.84
C THR A 149 2.94 14.81 -7.64
N ALA A 150 3.30 13.83 -6.80
CA ALA A 150 4.16 14.10 -5.66
C ALA A 150 5.59 14.54 -6.04
N VAL A 151 6.14 14.00 -7.14
CA VAL A 151 7.43 14.48 -7.67
C VAL A 151 7.29 15.92 -8.17
N THR A 152 6.22 16.20 -8.92
CA THR A 152 6.00 17.54 -9.48
C THR A 152 5.69 18.58 -8.40
N GLU A 153 4.96 18.22 -7.33
CA GLU A 153 4.75 19.07 -6.15
C GLU A 153 6.07 19.35 -5.41
N SER A 154 6.93 18.32 -5.25
CA SER A 154 8.26 18.50 -4.67
C SER A 154 9.12 19.46 -5.50
N ALA A 155 9.05 19.38 -6.82
CA ALA A 155 9.76 20.29 -7.75
C ALA A 155 9.17 21.70 -7.75
N ALA A 156 7.83 21.83 -7.73
CA ALA A 156 7.15 23.12 -7.65
C ALA A 156 7.49 23.90 -6.38
N GLY A 157 7.68 23.21 -5.26
CA GLY A 157 8.18 23.81 -4.03
C GLY A 157 9.58 24.44 -4.13
N ARG A 158 10.32 24.17 -5.22
CA ARG A 158 11.61 24.79 -5.57
C ARG A 158 11.50 25.86 -6.66
N GLY A 159 10.29 26.22 -7.07
CA GLY A 159 10.03 27.15 -8.14
C GLY A 159 10.13 26.56 -9.55
N TRP A 160 10.21 25.23 -9.70
CA TRP A 160 10.23 24.56 -10.99
C TRP A 160 8.81 24.32 -11.49
N SER A 161 8.61 24.49 -12.80
CA SER A 161 7.30 24.21 -13.42
C SER A 161 6.96 22.72 -13.37
N ALA A 162 5.76 22.37 -12.91
CA ALA A 162 5.32 21.00 -12.72
C ALA A 162 5.21 20.20 -14.04
N LEU A 163 4.66 20.83 -15.10
CA LEU A 163 4.41 20.15 -16.36
C LEU A 163 5.68 19.66 -17.08
N PRO A 164 6.76 20.45 -17.23
CA PRO A 164 8.01 19.95 -17.79
C PRO A 164 8.59 18.77 -17.01
N ILE A 165 8.50 18.79 -15.67
CA ILE A 165 8.98 17.69 -14.83
C ILE A 165 8.17 16.43 -15.08
N ALA A 166 6.83 16.52 -15.17
CA ALA A 166 5.97 15.37 -15.50
C ALA A 166 6.31 14.78 -16.87
N VAL A 167 6.53 15.61 -17.87
CA VAL A 167 6.94 15.17 -19.21
C VAL A 167 8.30 14.47 -19.18
N ILE A 168 9.28 15.01 -18.43
CA ILE A 168 10.58 14.37 -18.25
C ILE A 168 10.42 12.99 -17.57
N LEU A 169 9.58 12.89 -16.52
CA LEU A 169 9.30 11.63 -15.86
C LEU A 169 8.55 10.63 -16.73
N ALA A 170 7.75 11.10 -17.69
CA ALA A 170 7.06 10.21 -18.61
C ALA A 170 8.03 9.40 -19.49
N ALA A 171 9.27 9.87 -19.72
CA ALA A 171 10.26 9.15 -20.51
C ALA A 171 10.74 7.84 -19.82
N PRO A 172 11.27 7.81 -18.59
CA PRO A 172 11.60 6.55 -17.91
C PRO A 172 10.37 5.68 -17.67
N ILE A 173 9.18 6.26 -17.45
CA ILE A 173 7.93 5.52 -17.33
C ILE A 173 7.60 4.82 -18.66
N ALA A 174 7.79 5.47 -19.80
CA ALA A 174 7.62 4.87 -21.12
C ALA A 174 8.61 3.72 -21.34
N VAL A 175 9.88 3.89 -20.97
CA VAL A 175 10.88 2.81 -21.04
C VAL A 175 10.40 1.59 -20.22
N LEU A 176 9.92 1.78 -19.01
CA LEU A 176 9.34 0.71 -18.19
C LEU A 176 8.08 0.11 -18.83
N ALA A 177 7.17 0.94 -19.36
CA ALA A 177 5.92 0.49 -19.98
C ALA A 177 6.13 -0.41 -21.20
N PHE A 178 7.20 -0.17 -21.96
CA PHE A 178 7.54 -0.96 -23.15
C PHE A 178 8.61 -2.03 -22.87
N SER A 179 9.17 -2.11 -21.64
CA SER A 179 10.14 -3.14 -21.24
C SER A 179 9.48 -4.49 -20.97
N LYS A 180 10.33 -5.52 -20.76
CA LYS A 180 9.90 -6.85 -20.31
C LYS A 180 9.54 -6.81 -18.81
N GLY A 181 8.63 -7.71 -18.37
CA GLY A 181 8.21 -7.79 -16.96
C GLY A 181 9.35 -8.03 -15.97
N GLU A 182 10.35 -8.82 -16.35
CA GLU A 182 11.54 -9.09 -15.51
C GLU A 182 12.35 -7.84 -15.19
N SER A 183 12.46 -6.90 -16.13
CA SER A 183 13.16 -5.63 -15.90
C SER A 183 12.50 -4.80 -14.80
N ILE A 184 11.18 -4.84 -14.74
CA ILE A 184 10.37 -4.17 -13.70
C ILE A 184 10.67 -4.79 -12.34
N ILE A 185 10.65 -6.13 -12.25
CA ILE A 185 10.92 -6.86 -11.01
C ILE A 185 12.32 -6.58 -10.49
N ASN A 186 13.32 -6.64 -11.38
CA ASN A 186 14.71 -6.41 -11.02
C ASN A 186 14.98 -4.97 -10.57
N PHE A 187 14.34 -3.98 -11.21
CA PHE A 187 14.40 -2.59 -10.80
C PHE A 187 13.87 -2.39 -9.38
N SER A 188 12.67 -2.88 -9.09
CA SER A 188 12.06 -2.78 -7.75
C SER A 188 12.89 -3.51 -6.69
N ALA A 189 13.46 -4.68 -7.01
CA ALA A 189 14.26 -5.47 -6.08
C ALA A 189 15.51 -4.73 -5.56
N VAL A 190 16.07 -3.82 -6.33
CA VAL A 190 17.24 -3.01 -5.94
C VAL A 190 16.83 -1.69 -5.31
N THR A 191 15.87 -1.00 -5.93
CA THR A 191 15.52 0.37 -5.56
C THR A 191 14.78 0.44 -4.22
N VAL A 192 13.83 -0.48 -3.99
CA VAL A 192 12.97 -0.46 -2.80
C VAL A 192 13.75 -0.57 -1.48
N PRO A 193 14.66 -1.55 -1.29
CA PRO A 193 15.42 -1.63 -0.04
C PRO A 193 16.28 -0.39 0.23
N ILE A 194 16.95 0.12 -0.79
CA ILE A 194 17.87 1.27 -0.66
C ILE A 194 17.10 2.50 -0.18
N MET A 195 16.02 2.86 -0.87
CA MET A 195 15.23 4.05 -0.54
C MET A 195 14.52 3.91 0.82
N SER A 196 13.97 2.71 1.12
CA SER A 196 13.26 2.47 2.39
C SER A 196 14.20 2.56 3.59
N ILE A 197 15.38 1.95 3.51
CA ILE A 197 16.39 2.01 4.59
C ILE A 197 16.86 3.46 4.80
N GLY A 198 17.18 4.18 3.72
CA GLY A 198 17.59 5.59 3.83
C GLY A 198 16.52 6.47 4.48
N TYR A 199 15.25 6.30 4.08
CA TYR A 199 14.13 7.03 4.65
C TYR A 199 13.90 6.70 6.14
N ILE A 200 13.94 5.40 6.49
CA ILE A 200 13.83 4.92 7.88
C ILE A 200 14.94 5.54 8.75
N ILE A 201 16.18 5.55 8.27
CA ILE A 201 17.30 6.13 9.03
C ILE A 201 17.05 7.62 9.29
N LEU A 202 16.73 8.43 8.28
CA LEU A 202 16.57 9.87 8.45
C LEU A 202 15.35 10.22 9.33
N THR A 203 14.21 9.56 9.12
CA THR A 203 13.03 9.79 9.98
C THR A 203 13.28 9.35 11.42
N SER A 204 14.04 8.27 11.64
CA SER A 204 14.46 7.85 12.98
C SER A 204 15.39 8.87 13.64
N VAL A 205 16.31 9.47 12.90
CA VAL A 205 17.18 10.55 13.41
C VAL A 205 16.36 11.76 13.85
N ILE A 206 15.35 12.16 13.06
CA ILE A 206 14.43 13.26 13.45
C ILE A 206 13.74 12.93 14.78
N ILE A 207 13.15 11.74 14.88
CA ILE A 207 12.42 11.31 16.08
C ILE A 207 13.35 11.28 17.31
N ILE A 208 14.58 10.79 17.16
CA ILE A 208 15.58 10.77 18.25
C ILE A 208 15.96 12.16 18.69
N ARG A 209 16.12 13.11 17.76
CA ARG A 209 16.41 14.52 18.10
C ARG A 209 15.28 15.17 18.91
N HIS A 210 14.04 14.78 18.65
CA HIS A 210 12.84 15.29 19.30
C HIS A 210 12.23 14.30 20.30
N ILE A 211 13.05 13.45 20.93
CA ILE A 211 12.57 12.35 21.80
C ILE A 211 11.71 12.85 22.97
N GLY A 212 11.95 14.07 23.44
CA GLY A 212 11.18 14.71 24.51
C GLY A 212 9.72 15.00 24.13
N GLU A 213 9.42 15.16 22.84
CA GLU A 213 8.05 15.41 22.33
C GLU A 213 7.22 14.14 22.16
N LEU A 214 7.85 12.95 22.15
CA LEU A 214 7.17 11.68 21.91
C LEU A 214 6.00 11.40 22.87
N PRO A 215 6.10 11.64 24.18
CA PRO A 215 4.97 11.40 25.08
C PRO A 215 3.76 12.27 24.74
N GLY A 216 3.98 13.55 24.41
CA GLY A 216 2.94 14.49 24.00
C GLY A 216 2.30 14.10 22.67
N VAL A 217 3.12 13.74 21.68
CA VAL A 217 2.64 13.25 20.37
C VAL A 217 1.83 11.96 20.52
N THR A 218 2.32 10.99 21.30
CA THR A 218 1.58 9.74 21.53
C THR A 218 0.24 10.01 22.21
N ALA A 219 0.23 10.90 23.21
CA ALA A 219 -1.01 11.31 23.88
C ALA A 219 -1.99 11.98 22.89
N SER A 220 -1.52 12.85 21.99
CA SER A 220 -2.35 13.49 20.98
C SER A 220 -2.94 12.49 19.97
N ILE A 221 -2.17 11.48 19.57
CA ILE A 221 -2.65 10.39 18.69
C ILE A 221 -3.81 9.63 19.38
N ILE A 222 -3.62 9.21 20.64
CA ILE A 222 -4.65 8.45 21.37
C ILE A 222 -5.90 9.31 21.64
N LYS A 223 -5.71 10.54 22.15
CA LYS A 223 -6.85 11.46 22.41
C LYS A 223 -7.61 11.79 21.14
N GLY A 224 -6.90 12.13 20.06
CA GLY A 224 -7.51 12.45 18.76
C GLY A 224 -8.22 11.26 18.13
N ALA A 225 -7.75 10.03 18.37
CA ALA A 225 -8.39 8.81 17.86
C ALA A 225 -9.81 8.58 18.39
N PHE A 226 -10.10 9.03 19.62
CA PHE A 226 -11.38 8.81 20.29
C PHE A 226 -12.18 10.09 20.52
N GLY A 227 -11.75 11.20 19.93
CA GLY A 227 -12.45 12.48 20.01
C GLY A 227 -12.46 13.11 21.41
N ALA A 228 -11.53 12.72 22.30
CA ALA A 228 -11.53 13.17 23.69
C ALA A 228 -11.37 14.70 23.84
N ASP A 229 -10.60 15.34 22.94
CA ASP A 229 -10.41 16.80 22.93
C ASP A 229 -11.58 17.55 22.30
N SER A 230 -12.40 16.89 21.48
CA SER A 230 -13.54 17.47 20.77
C SER A 230 -14.86 17.32 21.54
N ALA A 231 -14.94 16.38 22.48
CA ALA A 231 -16.11 16.23 23.37
C ALA A 231 -16.32 17.48 24.24
N ALA A 232 -15.23 18.14 24.66
CA ALA A 232 -15.26 19.39 25.41
C ALA A 232 -15.69 20.61 24.56
N ALA A 233 -15.57 20.55 23.23
CA ALA A 233 -15.81 21.65 22.30
C ALA A 233 -17.10 21.50 21.45
N GLY A 234 -17.93 20.46 21.66
CA GLY A 234 -19.16 20.24 20.88
C GLY A 234 -18.97 19.84 19.41
N MET A 235 -17.73 19.60 18.98
CA MET A 235 -17.36 19.26 17.57
C MET A 235 -17.06 17.79 17.36
N SER A 236 -17.35 16.91 18.32
CA SER A 236 -16.78 15.59 18.48
C SER A 236 -17.06 14.56 17.37
N ALA A 237 -18.28 14.48 16.86
CA ALA A 237 -18.67 13.40 15.94
C ALA A 237 -18.04 13.52 14.54
N SER A 238 -17.89 14.74 14.02
CA SER A 238 -17.36 14.98 12.68
C SER A 238 -15.82 14.75 12.62
N LEU A 239 -15.09 15.20 13.65
CA LEU A 239 -13.64 15.00 13.74
C LEU A 239 -13.28 13.55 14.00
N PHE A 240 -14.01 12.84 14.86
CA PHE A 240 -13.86 11.41 15.07
C PHE A 240 -14.08 10.61 13.77
N SER A 241 -15.18 10.94 13.05
CA SER A 241 -15.46 10.35 11.74
C SER A 241 -14.36 10.65 10.71
N ALA A 242 -13.78 11.87 10.73
CA ALA A 242 -12.69 12.24 9.85
C ALA A 242 -11.39 11.47 10.18
N ALA A 243 -11.05 11.33 11.45
CA ALA A 243 -9.87 10.56 11.89
C ALA A 243 -9.94 9.09 11.42
N ILE A 244 -11.09 8.42 11.64
CA ILE A 244 -11.32 7.05 11.17
C ILE A 244 -11.18 6.97 9.65
N ARG A 245 -11.94 7.79 8.94
CA ARG A 245 -12.01 7.75 7.48
C ARG A 245 -10.65 8.02 6.85
N GLN A 246 -9.97 9.08 7.28
CA GLN A 246 -8.67 9.44 6.71
C GLN A 246 -7.59 8.43 7.09
N GLY A 247 -7.54 7.99 8.35
CA GLY A 247 -6.59 6.98 8.79
C GLY A 247 -6.74 5.67 8.03
N VAL A 248 -7.95 5.16 7.89
CA VAL A 248 -8.20 3.89 7.17
C VAL A 248 -8.02 4.06 5.67
N SER A 249 -8.62 5.08 5.03
CA SER A 249 -8.49 5.29 3.58
C SER A 249 -7.04 5.46 3.15
N LYS A 250 -6.24 6.28 3.87
CA LYS A 250 -4.83 6.48 3.53
C LYS A 250 -3.95 5.30 3.94
N GLY A 251 -4.31 4.55 4.99
CA GLY A 251 -3.71 3.27 5.30
C GLY A 251 -3.87 2.27 4.16
N ILE A 252 -5.10 2.09 3.65
CA ILE A 252 -5.40 1.21 2.51
C ILE A 252 -4.66 1.66 1.26
N PHE A 253 -4.67 2.96 0.97
CA PHE A 253 -3.93 3.54 -0.15
C PHE A 253 -2.43 3.21 -0.08
N SER A 254 -1.87 3.13 1.12
CA SER A 254 -0.46 2.82 1.34
C SER A 254 -0.18 1.32 1.21
N HIS A 255 -0.81 0.47 2.03
CA HIS A 255 -0.47 -0.97 2.09
C HIS A 255 -1.29 -1.87 1.15
N GLU A 256 -2.32 -1.35 0.48
CA GLU A 256 -3.16 -2.05 -0.53
C GLU A 256 -3.82 -3.37 -0.04
N ALA A 257 -3.87 -3.67 1.25
CA ALA A 257 -4.51 -4.89 1.74
C ALA A 257 -6.03 -4.84 1.52
N GLY A 258 -6.60 -5.92 1.01
CA GLY A 258 -8.01 -6.02 0.64
C GLY A 258 -8.32 -5.62 -0.79
N MET A 259 -7.36 -5.05 -1.51
CA MET A 259 -7.54 -4.63 -2.90
C MET A 259 -7.30 -5.75 -3.93
N GLY A 260 -6.57 -6.81 -3.57
CA GLY A 260 -6.21 -7.89 -4.49
C GLY A 260 -5.15 -7.52 -5.53
N SER A 261 -4.57 -6.30 -5.50
CA SER A 261 -3.58 -5.81 -6.45
C SER A 261 -2.23 -6.51 -6.26
N SER A 262 -1.62 -6.40 -5.09
CA SER A 262 -0.31 -6.97 -4.81
C SER A 262 -0.25 -8.51 -4.91
N PRO A 263 -1.29 -9.30 -4.57
CA PRO A 263 -1.34 -10.74 -4.80
C PRO A 263 -1.09 -11.17 -6.24
N ILE A 264 -1.29 -10.28 -7.22
CA ILE A 264 -0.98 -10.53 -8.65
C ILE A 264 0.50 -10.86 -8.85
N SER A 265 1.41 -10.20 -8.12
CA SER A 265 2.85 -10.45 -8.19
C SER A 265 3.22 -11.82 -7.63
N TYR A 266 2.62 -12.21 -6.52
CA TYR A 266 2.88 -13.49 -5.85
C TYR A 266 2.34 -14.68 -6.64
N ALA A 267 1.18 -14.54 -7.29
CA ALA A 267 0.63 -15.58 -8.16
C ALA A 267 1.54 -15.89 -9.35
N ALA A 268 2.29 -14.88 -9.84
CA ALA A 268 3.22 -15.06 -10.95
C ALA A 268 4.54 -15.74 -10.56
N ALA A 269 4.82 -15.94 -9.28
CA ALA A 269 6.15 -16.29 -8.76
C ALA A 269 6.39 -17.78 -8.49
N GLU A 270 5.40 -18.66 -8.66
CA GLU A 270 5.53 -20.11 -8.38
C GLU A 270 6.25 -20.41 -7.06
N CYS A 271 5.75 -19.87 -5.96
CA CYS A 271 6.34 -20.02 -4.63
C CYS A 271 5.38 -20.72 -3.66
N ASP A 272 5.90 -21.19 -2.51
CA ASP A 272 5.06 -21.74 -1.45
C ASP A 272 4.11 -20.68 -0.90
N GLY A 273 2.80 -21.02 -0.84
CA GLY A 273 1.76 -20.11 -0.41
C GLY A 273 1.91 -19.60 1.02
N LYS A 274 2.56 -20.36 1.91
CA LYS A 274 2.79 -19.95 3.30
C LYS A 274 3.92 -18.92 3.38
N THR A 275 5.01 -19.15 2.67
CA THR A 275 6.10 -18.19 2.52
C THR A 275 5.60 -16.90 1.85
N ALA A 276 4.81 -17.00 0.80
CA ALA A 276 4.22 -15.86 0.14
C ALA A 276 3.28 -15.07 1.06
N GLY A 277 2.39 -15.75 1.79
CA GLY A 277 1.52 -15.12 2.78
C GLY A 277 2.30 -14.42 3.90
N ALA A 278 3.39 -15.02 4.37
CA ALA A 278 4.30 -14.40 5.34
C ALA A 278 4.86 -13.08 4.82
N PHE A 279 5.34 -13.06 3.59
CA PHE A 279 5.86 -11.86 2.95
C PHE A 279 4.76 -10.81 2.70
N GLY A 280 3.53 -11.21 2.36
CA GLY A 280 2.40 -10.30 2.29
C GLY A 280 2.11 -9.63 3.64
N MET A 281 2.18 -10.37 4.76
CA MET A 281 2.04 -9.81 6.10
C MET A 281 3.17 -8.84 6.44
N LEU A 282 4.42 -9.21 6.10
CA LEU A 282 5.61 -8.38 6.31
C LEU A 282 5.54 -7.08 5.52
N GLU A 283 5.01 -7.12 4.31
CA GLU A 283 4.81 -5.95 3.46
C GLU A 283 3.95 -4.89 4.15
N VAL A 284 2.78 -5.27 4.69
CA VAL A 284 1.90 -4.34 5.43
C VAL A 284 2.57 -3.84 6.71
N PHE A 285 3.30 -4.71 7.41
CA PHE A 285 4.04 -4.31 8.62
C PHE A 285 5.14 -3.29 8.30
N LEU A 286 5.93 -3.50 7.25
CA LEU A 286 6.99 -2.58 6.85
C LEU A 286 6.43 -1.25 6.36
N ASP A 287 5.38 -1.28 5.55
CA ASP A 287 4.76 -0.06 5.05
C ASP A 287 4.09 0.75 6.18
N THR A 288 3.09 0.18 6.84
CA THR A 288 2.26 0.93 7.80
C THR A 288 2.84 0.90 9.20
N GLY A 289 3.31 -0.26 9.66
CA GLY A 289 3.87 -0.42 11.00
C GLY A 289 5.21 0.32 11.17
N VAL A 290 6.01 0.45 10.10
CA VAL A 290 7.32 1.11 10.16
C VAL A 290 7.29 2.45 9.44
N ILE A 291 7.16 2.47 8.11
CA ILE A 291 7.40 3.70 7.31
C ILE A 291 6.34 4.77 7.58
N CYS A 292 5.05 4.42 7.51
CA CYS A 292 3.97 5.38 7.82
C CYS A 292 4.04 5.87 9.27
N THR A 293 4.37 4.98 10.22
CA THR A 293 4.52 5.34 11.63
C THR A 293 5.66 6.33 11.83
N LEU A 294 6.84 6.06 11.27
CA LEU A 294 7.99 6.96 11.37
C LEU A 294 7.69 8.30 10.70
N THR A 295 7.02 8.30 9.54
CA THR A 295 6.58 9.53 8.86
C THR A 295 5.64 10.35 9.75
N ALA A 296 4.62 9.71 10.34
CA ALA A 296 3.65 10.38 11.20
C ALA A 296 4.30 10.98 12.44
N PHE A 297 5.14 10.20 13.14
CA PHE A 297 5.86 10.71 14.30
C PHE A 297 6.80 11.87 13.92
N ALA A 298 7.59 11.73 12.86
CA ALA A 298 8.50 12.77 12.42
C ALA A 298 7.77 14.08 12.07
N LEU A 299 6.62 14.00 11.38
CA LEU A 299 5.78 15.16 11.08
C LEU A 299 5.20 15.81 12.35
N LEU A 300 4.74 15.01 13.30
CA LEU A 300 4.11 15.50 14.53
C LEU A 300 5.13 16.11 15.51
N VAL A 301 6.28 15.48 15.73
CA VAL A 301 7.31 16.01 16.65
C VAL A 301 7.95 17.30 16.12
N THR A 302 7.94 17.52 14.80
CA THR A 302 8.47 18.75 14.18
C THR A 302 7.39 19.80 13.93
N GLY A 303 6.13 19.57 14.38
CA GLY A 303 5.02 20.52 14.20
C GLY A 303 4.56 20.71 12.76
N ASN A 304 4.85 19.76 11.85
CA ASN A 304 4.47 19.84 10.43
C ASN A 304 3.23 19.00 10.09
N GLY A 305 2.48 18.54 11.08
CA GLY A 305 1.25 17.78 10.88
C GLY A 305 0.06 18.58 10.35
N ASP A 306 0.17 19.91 10.34
CA ASP A 306 -0.82 20.86 9.80
C ASP A 306 -0.67 21.13 8.29
N LYS A 307 0.35 20.54 7.64
CA LYS A 307 0.59 20.64 6.19
C LYS A 307 0.19 19.38 5.48
N SER A 308 -0.20 19.51 4.22
CA SER A 308 -0.70 18.38 3.43
C SER A 308 0.34 17.91 2.40
N GLY A 309 0.24 16.63 2.03
CA GLY A 309 0.97 16.05 0.91
C GLY A 309 2.50 16.06 1.09
N ILE A 310 3.22 16.12 -0.01
CA ILE A 310 4.68 16.10 -0.01
C ILE A 310 5.30 17.39 0.60
N THR A 311 4.53 18.48 0.60
CA THR A 311 4.96 19.77 1.19
C THR A 311 5.23 19.64 2.68
N ALA A 312 4.45 18.84 3.41
CA ALA A 312 4.69 18.56 4.84
C ALA A 312 6.07 17.91 5.05
N ALA A 313 6.32 16.82 4.32
CA ALA A 313 7.60 16.10 4.41
C ALA A 313 8.78 16.97 3.97
N ARG A 314 8.59 17.80 2.95
CA ARG A 314 9.62 18.73 2.48
C ARG A 314 9.97 19.78 3.54
N THR A 315 8.97 20.40 4.15
CA THR A 315 9.20 21.40 5.21
C THR A 315 9.92 20.77 6.40
N MET A 316 9.50 19.58 6.81
CA MET A 316 10.16 18.80 7.86
C MET A 316 11.63 18.53 7.54
N MET A 317 11.94 18.04 6.35
CA MET A 317 13.32 17.72 5.97
C MET A 317 14.19 18.96 5.84
N LEU A 318 13.62 20.09 5.36
CA LEU A 318 14.30 21.36 5.30
C LEU A 318 14.61 21.91 6.69
N SER A 319 13.68 21.83 7.63
CA SER A 319 13.89 22.33 9.00
C SER A 319 14.94 21.52 9.75
N GLU A 320 15.02 20.20 9.52
CA GLU A 320 15.89 19.30 10.26
C GLU A 320 17.30 19.14 9.68
N PHE A 321 17.41 19.14 8.35
CA PHE A 321 18.68 18.87 7.65
C PHE A 321 19.05 19.93 6.61
N GLY A 322 18.30 21.03 6.55
CA GLY A 322 18.55 22.09 5.56
C GLY A 322 18.45 21.62 4.12
N GLY A 323 19.23 22.18 3.24
CA GLY A 323 19.25 21.85 1.80
C GLY A 323 19.57 20.38 1.51
N MET A 324 20.39 19.71 2.35
CA MET A 324 20.69 18.29 2.18
C MET A 324 19.44 17.40 2.39
N GLY A 325 18.61 17.73 3.39
CA GLY A 325 17.35 17.04 3.62
C GLY A 325 16.37 17.20 2.47
N ASP A 326 16.29 18.38 1.87
CA ASP A 326 15.46 18.65 0.71
C ASP A 326 15.91 17.86 -0.54
N VAL A 327 17.23 17.78 -0.79
CA VAL A 327 17.78 16.95 -1.88
C VAL A 327 17.49 15.47 -1.64
N PHE A 328 17.75 14.98 -0.41
CA PHE A 328 17.47 13.58 -0.08
C PHE A 328 16.00 13.22 -0.28
N LEU A 329 15.08 14.06 0.23
CA LEU A 329 13.65 13.81 0.05
C LEU A 329 13.27 13.76 -1.43
N SER A 330 13.79 14.68 -2.23
CA SER A 330 13.45 14.72 -3.67
C SER A 330 13.94 13.49 -4.42
N VAL A 331 15.17 13.04 -4.13
CA VAL A 331 15.69 11.80 -4.70
C VAL A 331 14.84 10.61 -4.23
N SER A 332 14.51 10.56 -2.94
CA SER A 332 13.65 9.51 -2.38
C SER A 332 12.28 9.48 -3.03
N VAL A 333 11.61 10.63 -3.18
CA VAL A 333 10.28 10.74 -3.79
C VAL A 333 10.32 10.28 -5.26
N VAL A 334 11.36 10.64 -6.02
CA VAL A 334 11.53 10.17 -7.41
C VAL A 334 11.69 8.64 -7.44
N LEU A 335 12.56 8.09 -6.60
CA LEU A 335 12.79 6.63 -6.55
C LEU A 335 11.54 5.87 -6.11
N PHE A 336 10.86 6.32 -5.05
CA PHE A 336 9.59 5.77 -4.60
C PHE A 336 8.52 5.83 -5.70
N SER A 337 8.39 6.98 -6.36
CA SER A 337 7.42 7.17 -7.44
C SER A 337 7.68 6.21 -8.60
N ILE A 338 8.90 6.12 -9.11
CA ILE A 338 9.22 5.24 -10.24
C ILE A 338 9.04 3.77 -9.85
N SER A 339 9.37 3.38 -8.60
CA SER A 339 9.16 2.03 -8.11
C SER A 339 7.67 1.67 -8.02
N SER A 340 6.84 2.58 -7.47
CA SER A 340 5.39 2.36 -7.40
C SER A 340 4.74 2.33 -8.77
N VAL A 341 5.14 3.23 -9.67
CA VAL A 341 4.73 3.21 -11.08
C VAL A 341 5.06 1.86 -11.72
N ALA A 342 6.26 1.32 -11.47
CA ALA A 342 6.68 0.02 -11.99
C ALA A 342 5.80 -1.14 -11.47
N GLY A 343 5.53 -1.20 -10.17
CA GLY A 343 4.66 -2.20 -9.55
C GLY A 343 3.24 -2.16 -10.11
N TRP A 344 2.63 -0.98 -10.14
CA TRP A 344 1.28 -0.78 -10.66
C TRP A 344 1.16 -1.00 -12.17
N LEU A 345 2.19 -0.66 -12.92
CA LEU A 345 2.27 -1.00 -14.35
C LEU A 345 2.25 -2.53 -14.55
N PHE A 346 2.95 -3.28 -13.71
CA PHE A 346 2.91 -4.75 -13.75
C PHE A 346 1.49 -5.26 -13.46
N TYR A 347 0.79 -4.76 -12.43
CA TYR A 347 -0.58 -5.15 -12.10
C TYR A 347 -1.56 -4.81 -13.22
N GLY A 348 -1.50 -3.58 -13.76
CA GLY A 348 -2.36 -3.16 -14.86
C GLY A 348 -2.15 -3.97 -16.14
N ARG A 349 -0.90 -4.31 -16.48
CA ARG A 349 -0.59 -5.21 -17.62
C ARG A 349 -1.20 -6.59 -17.42
N ARG A 350 -1.10 -7.17 -16.21
CA ARG A 350 -1.74 -8.47 -15.89
C ARG A 350 -3.26 -8.38 -15.96
N ALA A 351 -3.84 -7.26 -15.53
CA ALA A 351 -5.28 -7.01 -15.63
C ALA A 351 -5.76 -6.90 -17.10
N VAL A 352 -5.01 -6.21 -17.98
CA VAL A 352 -5.32 -6.20 -19.41
C VAL A 352 -5.23 -7.59 -20.02
N MET A 353 -4.19 -8.36 -19.65
CA MET A 353 -4.01 -9.73 -20.14
C MET A 353 -5.12 -10.69 -19.69
N SER A 354 -5.75 -10.44 -18.53
CA SER A 354 -6.89 -11.24 -18.06
C SER A 354 -8.16 -10.99 -18.87
N LEU A 355 -8.31 -9.78 -19.42
CA LEU A 355 -9.47 -9.41 -20.25
C LEU A 355 -9.29 -9.80 -21.71
N THR A 356 -8.05 -9.72 -22.23
CA THR A 356 -7.80 -9.97 -23.65
C THR A 356 -6.35 -10.36 -23.92
N LYS A 357 -6.16 -11.22 -24.92
CA LYS A 357 -4.83 -11.59 -25.42
C LYS A 357 -4.38 -10.75 -26.63
N LYS A 358 -5.22 -9.80 -27.09
CA LYS A 358 -4.91 -8.96 -28.26
C LYS A 358 -3.84 -7.92 -27.92
N ALA A 359 -2.95 -7.63 -28.88
CA ALA A 359 -1.87 -6.67 -28.71
C ALA A 359 -2.34 -5.22 -28.65
N ALA A 360 -3.38 -4.85 -29.41
CA ALA A 360 -3.87 -3.48 -29.53
C ALA A 360 -4.37 -2.90 -28.18
N PRO A 361 -5.21 -3.58 -27.36
CA PRO A 361 -5.57 -3.09 -26.02
C PRO A 361 -4.39 -2.94 -25.09
N MET A 362 -3.40 -3.82 -25.14
CA MET A 362 -2.17 -3.71 -24.36
C MET A 362 -1.35 -2.49 -24.75
N PHE A 363 -1.22 -2.22 -26.04
CA PHE A 363 -0.53 -1.02 -26.54
C PHE A 363 -1.27 0.25 -26.12
N LEU A 364 -2.60 0.27 -26.26
CA LEU A 364 -3.44 1.40 -25.85
C LEU A 364 -3.32 1.68 -24.34
N TYR A 365 -3.35 0.63 -23.49
CA TYR A 365 -3.13 0.76 -22.06
C TYR A 365 -1.78 1.43 -21.74
N LYS A 366 -0.70 0.95 -22.37
CA LYS A 366 0.64 1.52 -22.15
C LYS A 366 0.71 2.98 -22.58
N LEU A 367 0.09 3.32 -23.70
CA LEU A 367 0.03 4.70 -24.20
C LEU A 367 -0.73 5.60 -23.22
N ILE A 368 -1.94 5.19 -22.78
CA ILE A 368 -2.73 5.93 -21.78
C ILE A 368 -1.94 6.08 -20.49
N PHE A 369 -1.24 5.04 -20.05
CA PHE A 369 -0.42 5.07 -18.85
C PHE A 369 0.68 6.16 -18.94
N CYS A 370 1.38 6.25 -20.06
CA CYS A 370 2.39 7.30 -20.29
C CYS A 370 1.77 8.70 -20.38
N ILE A 371 0.62 8.84 -21.04
CA ILE A 371 -0.09 10.11 -21.14
C ILE A 371 -0.55 10.58 -19.75
N THR A 372 -1.11 9.68 -18.93
CA THR A 372 -1.52 10.01 -17.56
C THR A 372 -0.36 10.57 -16.74
N ALA A 373 0.84 9.98 -16.85
CA ALA A 373 2.04 10.51 -16.21
C ALA A 373 2.35 11.96 -16.66
N ALA A 374 2.35 12.19 -17.97
CA ALA A 374 2.70 13.49 -18.54
C ALA A 374 1.70 14.61 -18.18
N VAL A 375 0.40 14.28 -18.08
CA VAL A 375 -0.67 15.27 -17.81
C VAL A 375 -1.06 15.35 -16.34
N SER A 376 -0.43 14.57 -15.46
CA SER A 376 -0.80 14.50 -14.04
C SER A 376 -0.90 15.87 -13.35
N PRO A 377 -0.02 16.87 -13.56
CA PRO A 377 -0.13 18.17 -12.90
C PRO A 377 -1.32 19.04 -13.33
N ILE A 378 -1.98 18.68 -14.42
CA ILE A 378 -3.14 19.43 -14.95
C ILE A 378 -4.43 18.96 -14.28
N LEU A 379 -4.44 17.73 -13.77
CA LEU A 379 -5.63 17.13 -13.17
C LEU A 379 -5.79 17.57 -11.70
N PRO A 380 -6.98 18.04 -11.29
CA PRO A 380 -7.20 18.55 -9.94
C PRO A 380 -7.12 17.41 -8.89
N PRO A 381 -6.29 17.55 -7.84
CA PRO A 381 -6.08 16.50 -6.83
C PRO A 381 -7.34 16.04 -6.11
N ASP A 382 -8.26 16.97 -5.79
CA ASP A 382 -9.50 16.65 -5.07
C ASP A 382 -10.41 15.70 -5.85
N ILE A 383 -10.50 15.87 -7.17
CA ILE A 383 -11.27 14.99 -8.04
C ILE A 383 -10.57 13.63 -8.13
N MET A 384 -9.25 13.64 -8.24
CA MET A 384 -8.45 12.41 -8.35
C MET A 384 -8.51 11.56 -7.07
N TRP A 385 -8.58 12.17 -5.88
CA TRP A 385 -8.81 11.41 -4.64
C TRP A 385 -10.18 10.72 -4.63
N LYS A 386 -11.25 11.38 -5.11
CA LYS A 386 -12.60 10.76 -5.20
C LYS A 386 -12.61 9.61 -6.21
N ILE A 387 -11.94 9.78 -7.36
CA ILE A 387 -11.79 8.71 -8.35
C ILE A 387 -11.00 7.54 -7.74
N CYS A 388 -9.92 7.83 -7.03
CA CYS A 388 -9.10 6.84 -6.34
C CYS A 388 -9.93 5.98 -5.38
N ASP A 389 -10.70 6.58 -4.49
CA ASP A 389 -11.57 5.86 -3.55
C ASP A 389 -12.61 4.98 -4.29
N ALA A 390 -13.17 5.46 -5.39
CA ALA A 390 -14.13 4.70 -6.19
C ALA A 390 -13.50 3.50 -6.90
N VAL A 391 -12.30 3.66 -7.49
CA VAL A 391 -11.62 2.54 -8.17
C VAL A 391 -11.04 1.54 -7.18
N MET A 392 -10.59 1.97 -6.00
CA MET A 392 -10.20 1.08 -4.91
C MET A 392 -11.40 0.24 -4.44
N LEU A 393 -12.58 0.82 -4.33
CA LEU A 393 -13.80 0.09 -3.98
C LEU A 393 -14.15 -0.96 -5.06
N LEU A 394 -13.97 -0.61 -6.34
CA LEU A 394 -14.23 -1.52 -7.46
C LEU A 394 -13.32 -2.77 -7.45
N THR A 395 -12.09 -2.63 -6.97
CA THR A 395 -11.16 -3.76 -6.79
C THR A 395 -11.43 -4.51 -5.49
N ALA A 396 -11.67 -3.79 -4.40
CA ALA A 396 -11.82 -4.39 -3.07
C ALA A 396 -13.07 -5.27 -2.92
N VAL A 397 -14.22 -4.83 -3.44
CA VAL A 397 -15.49 -5.56 -3.28
C VAL A 397 -15.44 -7.00 -3.81
N PRO A 398 -15.08 -7.25 -5.09
CA PRO A 398 -14.99 -8.62 -5.59
C PRO A 398 -13.92 -9.45 -4.86
N ASN A 399 -12.81 -8.82 -4.51
CA ASN A 399 -11.73 -9.47 -3.81
C ASN A 399 -12.14 -9.91 -2.39
N LEU A 400 -12.64 -8.99 -1.57
CA LEU A 400 -13.06 -9.28 -0.19
C LEU A 400 -14.19 -10.29 -0.12
N PHE A 401 -15.17 -10.22 -1.03
CA PHE A 401 -16.20 -11.25 -1.15
C PHE A 401 -15.59 -12.64 -1.41
N SER A 402 -14.61 -12.70 -2.32
CA SER A 402 -13.93 -13.96 -2.64
C SER A 402 -13.13 -14.50 -1.45
N LEU A 403 -12.50 -13.64 -0.66
CA LEU A 403 -11.82 -14.04 0.57
C LEU A 403 -12.79 -14.64 1.59
N ILE A 404 -13.93 -13.99 1.82
CA ILE A 404 -14.97 -14.48 2.75
C ILE A 404 -15.47 -15.86 2.29
N LYS A 405 -15.73 -16.02 1.00
CA LYS A 405 -16.21 -17.29 0.45
C LYS A 405 -15.18 -18.42 0.57
N ASN A 406 -13.90 -18.10 0.55
CA ASN A 406 -12.80 -19.05 0.69
C ASN A 406 -12.20 -19.07 2.12
N LYS A 407 -12.90 -18.54 3.12
CA LYS A 407 -12.37 -18.38 4.49
C LYS A 407 -11.87 -19.72 5.09
N ASP A 408 -12.56 -20.81 4.86
CA ASP A 408 -12.21 -22.12 5.44
C ASP A 408 -10.82 -22.59 4.97
N ILE A 409 -10.47 -22.32 3.70
CA ILE A 409 -9.13 -22.63 3.15
C ILE A 409 -8.06 -21.82 3.87
N ILE A 410 -8.36 -20.55 4.16
CA ILE A 410 -7.45 -19.61 4.83
C ILE A 410 -7.28 -20.01 6.30
N ILE A 411 -8.38 -20.25 7.01
CA ILE A 411 -8.39 -20.63 8.44
C ILE A 411 -7.69 -21.97 8.65
N ALA A 412 -7.94 -22.97 7.80
CA ALA A 412 -7.26 -24.24 7.86
C ALA A 412 -5.74 -24.12 7.74
N SER A 413 -5.27 -23.12 7.01
CA SER A 413 -3.84 -22.87 6.81
C SER A 413 -3.12 -22.23 8.01
N VAL A 414 -3.87 -21.78 9.01
CA VAL A 414 -3.39 -21.10 10.22
C VAL A 414 -3.53 -21.99 11.47
N GLY A 415 -4.11 -23.21 11.32
CA GLY A 415 -4.45 -24.10 12.45
C GLY A 415 -3.25 -24.64 13.21
N LYS A 416 -3.46 -24.95 14.52
CA LYS A 416 -2.45 -25.49 15.45
C LYS A 416 -1.71 -26.76 14.99
N LYS A 417 -2.29 -27.56 14.09
CA LYS A 417 -1.66 -28.76 13.52
C LYS A 417 -0.50 -28.40 12.60
N ASP A 418 -0.65 -27.32 11.86
CA ASP A 418 0.40 -26.76 11.01
C ASP A 418 1.49 -26.07 11.85
N GLU A 419 1.13 -25.35 12.92
CA GLU A 419 2.12 -24.72 13.82
C GLU A 419 3.05 -25.75 14.48
N ARG A 420 2.51 -26.88 14.97
CA ARG A 420 3.32 -27.94 15.62
C ARG A 420 4.23 -28.68 14.67
N LYS A 421 3.72 -29.08 13.52
CA LYS A 421 4.52 -29.71 12.44
C LYS A 421 5.66 -28.81 12.00
N TYR A 422 5.47 -27.57 12.12
CA TYR A 422 6.24 -26.45 11.71
C TYR A 422 7.39 -26.09 12.67
N LEU A 423 7.07 -25.90 13.96
CA LEU A 423 8.08 -25.72 15.02
C LEU A 423 8.99 -26.95 15.08
N HIS A 424 8.44 -28.15 14.88
CA HIS A 424 9.22 -29.39 14.85
C HIS A 424 10.18 -29.49 13.67
N THR A 425 9.81 -28.93 12.50
CA THR A 425 10.70 -28.90 11.31
C THR A 425 11.79 -27.84 11.50
N VAL A 426 11.46 -26.66 11.99
CA VAL A 426 12.42 -25.57 12.26
C VAL A 426 13.38 -25.94 13.40
N CYS A 427 12.89 -26.60 14.47
CA CYS A 427 13.74 -27.05 15.59
C CYS A 427 14.63 -28.25 15.26
N LYS A 428 14.27 -29.08 14.25
CA LYS A 428 15.16 -30.16 13.76
C LYS A 428 16.24 -29.67 12.79
N GLU A 429 16.08 -28.47 12.25
CA GLU A 429 16.92 -27.94 11.19
C GLU A 429 17.83 -26.77 11.67
N MET A 430 17.70 -26.33 12.93
CA MET A 430 18.68 -25.50 13.66
C MET A 430 19.62 -26.39 14.46
#